data_37a71934429e31af5b4fe35095565e8a
#
_entry.id   37a71934429e31af5b4fe35095565e8a
#
_cell.length_a   1.000
_cell.length_b   1.000
_cell.length_c   1.000
_cell.angle_alpha   90.00
_cell.angle_beta   90.00
_cell.angle_gamma   90.00
#
_symmetry.space_group_name_H-M   'P 1'
#
loop_
_entity.id
_entity.type
_entity.pdbx_description
1 polymer ?
#
loop_
_entity_poly.entity_id
_entity_poly.type
_entity_poly.pdbx_seq_one_letter_code
_entity_poly.pdbx_strand_id
1 'polypeptide(L)'
;LTAFGCRTATFFRIAIAGFLLAAVGETVSPVRSLADSPITRENARPGGTDWILTDPADHEVEGYASATSIQRGDKLHFYIHSTDPRITVAIYRMGWYAGAGARLVQGGISLPGVRQPMPSADPVTGLIECDWQVSYTLNTATDDPGEWLSGVYLAKLTGTSSGKQSYIIFTVRDEARKA
;
A
#
# COMPACT_ATOMS: atom_id res chain seq x y z
N LEU A 1 -56.54 41.83 78.78
CA LEU A 1 -56.53 43.02 77.91
C LEU A 1 -55.97 42.69 76.54
N THR A 2 -56.86 42.89 75.54
CA THR A 2 -56.63 43.25 74.17
C THR A 2 -55.79 42.31 73.30
N ALA A 3 -56.34 41.48 72.44
CA ALA A 3 -57.02 41.69 71.18
C ALA A 3 -56.07 42.17 70.04
N PHE A 4 -56.27 41.51 68.93
CA PHE A 4 -55.87 41.81 67.48
C PHE A 4 -54.87 40.80 66.93
N GLY A 5 -55.08 40.21 65.79
CA GLY A 5 -56.02 40.45 64.70
C GLY A 5 -55.51 39.61 63.54
N CYS A 6 -56.42 38.86 62.95
CA CYS A 6 -56.21 37.97 61.78
C CYS A 6 -55.90 38.80 60.56
N ARG A 7 -54.87 38.42 59.81
CA ARG A 7 -54.71 38.76 58.38
C ARG A 7 -54.35 37.53 57.58
N THR A 8 -55.27 37.12 56.77
CA THR A 8 -55.16 36.10 55.72
C THR A 8 -54.17 36.55 54.67
N ALA A 9 -53.14 35.76 54.44
CA ALA A 9 -52.23 35.91 53.32
C ALA A 9 -52.65 34.92 52.19
N THR A 10 -53.09 35.49 51.07
CA THR A 10 -53.42 34.80 49.87
C THR A 10 -52.16 34.31 49.19
N PHE A 11 -51.98 32.99 49.14
CA PHE A 11 -50.87 32.40 48.37
C PHE A 11 -51.21 32.39 46.87
N PHE A 12 -50.47 33.21 46.14
CA PHE A 12 -50.42 33.20 44.68
C PHE A 12 -49.59 32.00 44.20
N ARG A 13 -50.23 31.00 43.62
CA ARG A 13 -49.53 29.85 43.02
C ARG A 13 -48.99 30.27 41.67
N ILE A 14 -47.71 30.50 41.53
CA ILE A 14 -47.02 30.63 40.24
C ILE A 14 -46.79 29.23 39.68
N ALA A 15 -47.49 28.91 38.59
CA ALA A 15 -47.23 27.70 37.81
C ALA A 15 -45.96 27.92 36.99
N ILE A 16 -44.87 27.27 37.36
CA ILE A 16 -43.65 27.20 36.56
C ILE A 16 -43.86 26.16 35.49
N ALA A 17 -44.10 26.61 34.24
CA ALA A 17 -44.09 25.75 33.07
C ALA A 17 -42.64 25.26 32.82
N GLY A 18 -42.37 23.98 33.11
CA GLY A 18 -41.11 23.34 32.80
C GLY A 18 -40.93 23.19 31.27
N PHE A 19 -40.02 23.97 30.72
CA PHE A 19 -39.56 23.80 29.34
C PHE A 19 -38.65 22.56 29.33
N LEU A 20 -39.13 21.45 28.77
CA LEU A 20 -38.32 20.29 28.48
C LEU A 20 -37.38 20.63 27.30
N LEU A 21 -36.12 20.94 27.61
CA LEU A 21 -35.08 21.07 26.61
C LEU A 21 -34.72 19.65 26.14
N ALA A 22 -35.26 19.24 24.96
CA ALA A 22 -34.80 18.01 24.30
C ALA A 22 -33.38 18.24 23.81
N ALA A 23 -32.41 17.68 24.51
CA ALA A 23 -31.03 17.61 24.03
C ALA A 23 -30.98 16.70 22.81
N VAL A 24 -30.89 17.28 21.62
CA VAL A 24 -30.55 16.56 20.40
C VAL A 24 -29.09 16.18 20.54
N GLY A 25 -28.83 14.93 20.96
CA GLY A 25 -27.51 14.36 20.97
C GLY A 25 -27.05 14.18 19.53
N GLU A 26 -26.25 15.12 19.00
CA GLU A 26 -25.50 14.90 17.80
C GLU A 26 -24.49 13.77 18.07
N THR A 27 -24.75 12.59 17.49
CA THR A 27 -23.79 11.51 17.43
C THR A 27 -22.65 11.92 16.50
N VAL A 28 -21.64 12.59 17.05
CA VAL A 28 -20.39 12.84 16.34
C VAL A 28 -19.78 11.47 16.08
N SER A 29 -19.88 11.00 14.86
CA SER A 29 -19.14 9.81 14.42
C SER A 29 -17.66 10.04 14.69
N PRO A 30 -16.94 9.11 15.35
CA PRO A 30 -15.53 9.29 15.62
C PRO A 30 -14.79 9.46 14.28
N VAL A 31 -14.22 10.63 14.05
CA VAL A 31 -13.28 10.86 12.95
C VAL A 31 -12.15 9.86 13.18
N ARG A 32 -12.06 8.84 12.33
CA ARG A 32 -10.95 7.89 12.37
C ARG A 32 -9.66 8.69 12.30
N SER A 33 -8.91 8.68 13.38
CA SER A 33 -7.62 9.35 13.45
C SER A 33 -6.75 8.83 12.30
N LEU A 34 -6.19 9.73 11.49
CA LEU A 34 -5.19 9.38 10.47
C LEU A 34 -4.02 8.59 11.07
N ALA A 35 -3.76 8.75 12.37
CA ALA A 35 -2.75 8.01 13.12
C ALA A 35 -2.99 6.49 13.19
N ASP A 36 -4.20 6.00 12.95
CA ASP A 36 -4.55 4.57 13.02
C ASP A 36 -4.85 3.94 11.65
N SER A 37 -4.50 4.61 10.56
CA SER A 37 -4.68 4.03 9.23
C SER A 37 -3.68 2.89 8.99
N PRO A 38 -4.03 1.85 8.21
CA PRO A 38 -3.08 0.79 7.85
C PRO A 38 -1.82 1.31 7.16
N ILE A 39 -1.94 2.37 6.38
CA ILE A 39 -0.80 3.01 5.73
C ILE A 39 0.12 3.68 6.75
N THR A 40 -0.45 4.34 7.77
CA THR A 40 0.34 4.95 8.84
C THR A 40 1.08 3.88 9.64
N ARG A 41 0.41 2.77 9.99
CA ARG A 41 1.04 1.64 10.68
C ARG A 41 2.13 0.99 9.83
N GLU A 42 1.89 0.83 8.53
CA GLU A 42 2.89 0.30 7.61
C GLU A 42 4.13 1.21 7.54
N ASN A 43 3.95 2.52 7.39
CA ASN A 43 5.05 3.47 7.32
C ASN A 43 5.83 3.64 8.64
N ALA A 44 5.29 3.16 9.76
CA ALA A 44 5.98 3.09 11.05
C ALA A 44 6.88 1.84 11.18
N ARG A 45 6.80 0.87 10.23
CA ARG A 45 7.67 -0.31 10.22
C ARG A 45 9.10 0.08 9.81
N PRO A 46 10.11 -0.71 10.19
CA PRO A 46 11.48 -0.46 9.75
C PRO A 46 11.59 -0.52 8.23
N GLY A 47 12.21 0.49 7.63
CA GLY A 47 12.59 0.52 6.23
C GLY A 47 14.08 0.27 6.03
N GLY A 48 14.50 0.26 4.78
CA GLY A 48 15.89 0.13 4.37
C GLY A 48 16.17 0.88 3.07
N THR A 49 17.45 1.04 2.74
CA THR A 49 17.94 1.70 1.52
C THR A 49 18.43 0.71 0.46
N ASP A 50 18.37 -0.60 0.74
CA ASP A 50 18.84 -1.65 -0.16
C ASP A 50 18.07 -1.73 -1.48
N TRP A 51 16.91 -1.05 -1.54
CA TRP A 51 16.13 -0.90 -2.77
C TRP A 51 16.85 -0.03 -3.82
N ILE A 52 17.74 0.87 -3.42
CA ILE A 52 18.44 1.78 -4.33
C ILE A 52 19.39 0.99 -5.24
N LEU A 53 19.40 1.32 -6.54
CA LEU A 53 20.37 0.73 -7.48
C LEU A 53 21.75 1.33 -7.20
N THR A 54 22.74 0.45 -7.06
CA THR A 54 24.15 0.84 -6.89
C THR A 54 24.96 0.66 -8.18
N ASP A 55 24.51 -0.24 -9.06
CA ASP A 55 25.11 -0.49 -10.37
C ASP A 55 24.01 -0.78 -11.40
N PRO A 56 23.40 0.26 -11.99
CA PRO A 56 22.33 0.10 -12.97
C PRO A 56 22.77 -0.72 -14.19
N ALA A 57 21.89 -1.61 -14.65
CA ALA A 57 22.13 -2.41 -15.83
C ALA A 57 21.94 -1.57 -17.11
N ASP A 58 22.70 -1.96 -18.15
CA ASP A 58 22.53 -1.53 -19.55
C ASP A 58 22.20 -2.78 -20.38
N HIS A 59 20.97 -3.31 -20.19
CA HIS A 59 20.42 -4.53 -20.76
C HIS A 59 20.98 -5.87 -20.23
N GLU A 60 21.93 -5.89 -19.29
CA GLU A 60 22.42 -7.16 -18.71
C GLU A 60 21.36 -7.88 -17.86
N VAL A 61 20.52 -7.11 -17.19
CA VAL A 61 19.34 -7.60 -16.48
C VAL A 61 18.20 -6.60 -16.61
N GLU A 62 17.09 -7.04 -17.15
CA GLU A 62 15.90 -6.21 -17.34
C GLU A 62 14.64 -7.08 -17.30
N GLY A 63 13.48 -6.43 -17.14
CA GLY A 63 12.23 -7.18 -17.08
C GLY A 63 10.99 -6.29 -17.01
N TYR A 64 9.85 -6.95 -17.18
CA TYR A 64 8.55 -6.32 -17.05
C TYR A 64 7.55 -7.27 -16.38
N ALA A 65 6.44 -6.70 -15.93
CA ALA A 65 5.34 -7.45 -15.32
C ALA A 65 4.19 -7.65 -16.32
N SER A 66 3.42 -8.74 -16.15
CA SER A 66 2.23 -9.03 -16.98
C SER A 66 1.13 -7.96 -16.85
N ALA A 67 1.19 -7.14 -15.79
CA ALA A 67 0.28 -6.02 -15.58
C ALA A 67 0.98 -4.94 -14.73
N THR A 68 0.63 -3.69 -14.96
CA THR A 68 1.15 -2.56 -14.16
C THR A 68 0.46 -2.44 -12.79
N SER A 69 -0.72 -3.06 -12.65
CA SER A 69 -1.52 -3.02 -11.42
C SER A 69 -2.33 -4.30 -11.25
N ILE A 70 -2.32 -4.85 -10.04
CA ILE A 70 -3.08 -6.04 -9.66
C ILE A 70 -3.90 -5.77 -8.39
N GLN A 71 -4.91 -6.60 -8.17
CA GLN A 71 -5.61 -6.68 -6.88
C GLN A 71 -4.76 -7.49 -5.89
N ARG A 72 -4.85 -7.14 -4.60
CA ARG A 72 -4.34 -7.99 -3.55
C ARG A 72 -4.99 -9.37 -3.64
N GLY A 73 -4.17 -10.42 -3.60
CA GLY A 73 -4.60 -11.81 -3.77
C GLY A 73 -4.37 -12.35 -5.18
N ASP A 74 -4.15 -11.47 -6.16
CA ASP A 74 -3.83 -11.89 -7.53
C ASP A 74 -2.40 -12.39 -7.68
N LYS A 75 -2.17 -13.06 -8.80
CA LYS A 75 -0.84 -13.44 -9.28
C LYS A 75 -0.34 -12.43 -10.30
N LEU A 76 0.96 -12.14 -10.25
CA LEU A 76 1.65 -11.29 -11.21
C LEU A 76 2.83 -12.06 -11.80
N HIS A 77 2.92 -12.12 -13.13
CA HIS A 77 4.03 -12.77 -13.80
C HIS A 77 5.13 -11.73 -14.10
N PHE A 78 6.37 -12.12 -13.83
CA PHE A 78 7.55 -11.36 -14.22
C PHE A 78 8.24 -12.07 -15.38
N TYR A 79 8.55 -11.30 -16.41
CA TYR A 79 9.32 -11.68 -17.57
C TYR A 79 10.67 -11.00 -17.44
N ILE A 80 11.73 -11.80 -17.32
CA ILE A 80 13.05 -11.28 -17.01
C ILE A 80 14.07 -11.82 -18.02
N HIS A 81 14.79 -10.89 -18.64
CA HIS A 81 16.00 -11.18 -19.41
C HIS A 81 17.22 -11.03 -18.52
N SER A 82 18.19 -11.93 -18.65
CA SER A 82 19.50 -11.75 -18.04
C SER A 82 20.60 -12.42 -18.83
N THR A 83 21.76 -11.75 -18.87
CA THR A 83 23.00 -12.32 -19.38
C THR A 83 23.76 -13.11 -18.30
N ASP A 84 23.45 -12.89 -17.03
CA ASP A 84 24.00 -13.64 -15.90
C ASP A 84 23.40 -15.04 -15.82
N PRO A 85 24.11 -16.04 -15.33
CA PRO A 85 23.59 -17.40 -15.16
C PRO A 85 22.52 -17.50 -14.06
N ARG A 86 22.50 -16.56 -13.14
CA ARG A 86 21.53 -16.47 -12.04
C ARG A 86 21.22 -15.01 -11.73
N ILE A 87 20.01 -14.79 -11.25
CA ILE A 87 19.55 -13.49 -10.75
C ILE A 87 18.93 -13.65 -9.38
N THR A 88 18.94 -12.59 -8.60
CA THR A 88 18.14 -12.46 -7.37
C THR A 88 17.06 -11.43 -7.56
N VAL A 89 15.90 -11.67 -6.96
CA VAL A 89 14.77 -10.74 -6.94
C VAL A 89 14.45 -10.40 -5.50
N ALA A 90 14.35 -9.11 -5.22
CA ALA A 90 13.92 -8.59 -3.93
C ALA A 90 12.77 -7.59 -4.14
N ILE A 91 11.66 -7.78 -3.44
CA ILE A 91 10.45 -6.97 -3.63
C ILE A 91 10.33 -6.00 -2.47
N TYR A 92 10.25 -4.71 -2.80
CA TYR A 92 10.13 -3.62 -1.85
C TYR A 92 8.80 -2.90 -2.04
N ARG A 93 8.18 -2.51 -0.94
CA ARG A 93 7.06 -1.57 -0.94
C ARG A 93 7.60 -0.16 -0.73
N MET A 94 7.21 0.76 -1.60
CA MET A 94 7.57 2.17 -1.48
C MET A 94 6.71 2.86 -0.42
N GLY A 95 7.34 3.74 0.37
CA GLY A 95 6.68 4.47 1.45
C GLY A 95 7.64 5.37 2.22
N TRP A 96 7.16 5.99 3.30
CA TRP A 96 7.99 6.90 4.08
C TRP A 96 9.08 6.18 4.91
N TYR A 97 8.70 5.20 5.72
CA TYR A 97 9.57 4.37 6.56
C TYR A 97 10.69 5.16 7.26
N ALA A 98 10.32 6.25 7.97
CA ALA A 98 11.25 7.18 8.62
C ALA A 98 12.33 7.78 7.67
N GLY A 99 12.00 7.95 6.39
CA GLY A 99 12.89 8.50 5.36
C GLY A 99 13.70 7.46 4.60
N ALA A 100 13.60 6.16 4.92
CA ALA A 100 14.31 5.10 4.20
C ALA A 100 13.78 4.88 2.76
N GLY A 101 12.55 5.28 2.48
CA GLY A 101 11.96 5.26 1.14
C GLY A 101 11.28 3.95 0.77
N ALA A 102 11.71 2.80 1.30
CA ALA A 102 11.08 1.52 1.05
C ALA A 102 11.28 0.53 2.20
N ARG A 103 10.47 -0.53 2.21
CA ARG A 103 10.59 -1.70 3.07
C ARG A 103 10.67 -2.97 2.22
N LEU A 104 11.59 -3.85 2.56
CA LEU A 104 11.64 -5.19 1.97
C LEU A 104 10.39 -5.98 2.40
N VAL A 105 9.63 -6.45 1.41
CA VAL A 105 8.44 -7.30 1.60
C VAL A 105 8.80 -8.76 1.39
N GLN A 106 9.51 -9.05 0.32
CA GLN A 106 9.95 -10.40 -0.01
C GLN A 106 11.36 -10.37 -0.59
N GLY A 107 12.25 -11.17 -0.03
CA GLY A 107 13.63 -11.27 -0.48
C GLY A 107 14.07 -12.72 -0.67
N GLY A 108 15.33 -12.89 -1.10
CA GLY A 108 15.94 -14.21 -1.24
C GLY A 108 15.43 -15.05 -2.41
N ILE A 109 14.68 -14.48 -3.34
CA ILE A 109 14.22 -15.18 -4.53
C ILE A 109 15.40 -15.31 -5.49
N SER A 110 15.86 -16.55 -5.72
CA SER A 110 16.95 -16.86 -6.65
C SER A 110 16.41 -17.62 -7.85
N LEU A 111 16.66 -17.10 -9.06
CA LEU A 111 16.16 -17.64 -10.31
C LEU A 111 17.32 -17.94 -11.26
N PRO A 112 17.19 -18.91 -12.18
CA PRO A 112 18.10 -19.03 -13.30
C PRO A 112 18.00 -17.78 -14.17
N GLY A 113 19.12 -17.28 -14.64
CA GLY A 113 19.15 -16.24 -15.66
C GLY A 113 18.86 -16.84 -17.04
N VAL A 114 18.00 -16.17 -17.79
CA VAL A 114 17.57 -16.61 -19.12
C VAL A 114 17.74 -15.46 -20.10
N ARG A 115 18.44 -15.73 -21.21
CA ARG A 115 18.48 -14.81 -22.34
C ARG A 115 17.16 -14.90 -23.11
N GLN A 116 16.33 -13.88 -22.95
CA GLN A 116 15.09 -13.77 -23.71
C GLN A 116 15.37 -13.20 -25.11
N PRO A 117 14.54 -13.51 -26.10
CA PRO A 117 14.71 -12.96 -27.45
C PRO A 117 14.50 -11.44 -27.43
N MET A 118 15.40 -10.71 -28.08
CA MET A 118 15.22 -9.26 -28.27
C MET A 118 14.15 -9.03 -29.33
N PRO A 119 13.12 -8.23 -29.04
CA PRO A 119 12.06 -7.99 -29.99
C PRO A 119 12.55 -7.13 -31.17
N SER A 120 12.07 -7.45 -32.38
CA SER A 120 12.23 -6.61 -33.56
C SER A 120 10.95 -5.81 -33.81
N ALA A 121 11.09 -4.61 -34.38
CA ALA A 121 9.94 -3.85 -34.81
C ALA A 121 9.21 -4.56 -35.98
N ASP A 122 7.88 -4.59 -35.90
CA ASP A 122 7.05 -5.01 -37.05
C ASP A 122 7.31 -4.07 -38.22
N PRO A 123 7.62 -4.60 -39.43
CA PRO A 123 8.05 -3.77 -40.54
C PRO A 123 6.95 -2.89 -41.14
N VAL A 124 5.68 -3.14 -40.83
CA VAL A 124 4.53 -2.38 -41.32
C VAL A 124 4.04 -1.35 -40.32
N THR A 125 3.93 -1.76 -39.06
CA THR A 125 3.34 -0.93 -38.00
C THR A 125 4.37 -0.25 -37.09
N GLY A 126 5.62 -0.73 -37.10
CA GLY A 126 6.67 -0.29 -36.18
C GLY A 126 6.46 -0.79 -34.74
N LEU A 127 5.46 -1.62 -34.49
CA LEU A 127 5.16 -2.16 -33.15
C LEU A 127 6.31 -3.05 -32.67
N ILE A 128 6.70 -2.88 -31.41
CA ILE A 128 7.67 -3.72 -30.70
C ILE A 128 6.95 -4.41 -29.55
N GLU A 129 6.87 -5.73 -29.62
CA GLU A 129 6.27 -6.57 -28.58
C GLU A 129 7.27 -7.61 -28.09
N CYS A 130 7.39 -7.74 -26.77
CA CYS A 130 8.21 -8.78 -26.15
C CYS A 130 7.40 -10.07 -26.01
N ASP A 131 7.88 -11.17 -26.61
CA ASP A 131 7.35 -12.53 -26.44
C ASP A 131 8.29 -13.33 -25.52
N TRP A 132 8.41 -12.87 -24.27
CA TRP A 132 9.29 -13.50 -23.29
C TRP A 132 8.58 -14.58 -22.50
N GLN A 133 9.33 -15.58 -22.08
CA GLN A 133 8.83 -16.61 -21.18
C GLN A 133 8.76 -16.09 -19.74
N VAL A 134 7.75 -16.55 -18.99
CA VAL A 134 7.59 -16.22 -17.57
C VAL A 134 8.79 -16.73 -16.79
N SER A 135 9.48 -15.84 -16.09
CA SER A 135 10.63 -16.17 -15.24
C SER A 135 10.21 -16.40 -13.78
N TYR A 136 9.20 -15.70 -13.31
CA TYR A 136 8.70 -15.81 -11.95
C TYR A 136 7.21 -15.44 -11.85
N THR A 137 6.50 -16.09 -10.94
CA THR A 137 5.11 -15.74 -10.61
C THR A 137 5.03 -15.32 -9.16
N LEU A 138 4.81 -14.03 -8.96
CA LEU A 138 4.51 -13.46 -7.65
C LEU A 138 3.07 -13.82 -7.26
N ASN A 139 2.89 -14.31 -6.05
CA ASN A 139 1.57 -14.52 -5.45
C ASN A 139 1.37 -13.55 -4.29
N THR A 140 0.37 -12.67 -4.38
CA THR A 140 0.06 -11.68 -3.34
C THR A 140 -1.04 -12.16 -2.38
N ALA A 141 -1.50 -13.42 -2.50
CA ALA A 141 -2.37 -14.07 -1.54
C ALA A 141 -1.53 -14.54 -0.35
N THR A 142 -1.56 -13.78 0.73
CA THR A 142 -0.95 -14.16 2.02
C THR A 142 -1.99 -14.05 3.12
N ASP A 143 -1.79 -14.82 4.20
CA ASP A 143 -2.66 -14.78 5.38
C ASP A 143 -2.43 -13.49 6.20
N ASP A 144 -1.29 -12.81 6.01
CA ASP A 144 -1.04 -11.50 6.62
C ASP A 144 -1.61 -10.37 5.76
N PRO A 145 -2.73 -9.76 6.19
CA PRO A 145 -3.33 -8.63 5.47
C PRO A 145 -2.46 -7.37 5.46
N GLY A 146 -1.38 -7.32 6.24
CA GLY A 146 -0.44 -6.19 6.28
C GLY A 146 0.67 -6.29 5.24
N GLU A 147 0.89 -7.43 4.60
CA GLU A 147 2.07 -7.63 3.76
C GLU A 147 1.92 -6.99 2.37
N TRP A 148 0.74 -7.11 1.75
CA TRP A 148 0.44 -6.56 0.43
C TRP A 148 -0.58 -5.41 0.49
N LEU A 149 -0.25 -4.36 1.24
CA LEU A 149 -1.09 -3.16 1.30
C LEU A 149 -1.08 -2.41 -0.03
N SER A 150 -2.17 -1.70 -0.32
CA SER A 150 -2.20 -0.79 -1.48
C SER A 150 -0.97 0.11 -1.53
N GLY A 151 -0.35 0.18 -2.71
CA GLY A 151 0.84 0.99 -2.89
C GLY A 151 1.65 0.60 -4.11
N VAL A 152 2.77 1.30 -4.29
CA VAL A 152 3.76 1.03 -5.33
C VAL A 152 4.80 0.05 -4.80
N TYR A 153 5.18 -0.89 -5.64
CA TYR A 153 6.19 -1.90 -5.36
C TYR A 153 7.27 -1.90 -6.43
N LEU A 154 8.49 -2.20 -6.01
CA LEU A 154 9.64 -2.43 -6.87
C LEU A 154 10.11 -3.86 -6.70
N ALA A 155 10.19 -4.63 -7.76
CA ALA A 155 10.98 -5.85 -7.80
C ALA A 155 12.38 -5.47 -8.29
N LYS A 156 13.35 -5.42 -7.39
CA LYS A 156 14.76 -5.19 -7.71
C LYS A 156 15.35 -6.49 -8.21
N LEU A 157 15.86 -6.45 -9.43
CA LEU A 157 16.57 -7.52 -10.08
C LEU A 157 18.08 -7.29 -9.89
N THR A 158 18.83 -8.33 -9.59
CA THR A 158 20.30 -8.24 -9.49
C THR A 158 20.93 -9.46 -10.14
N GLY A 159 21.79 -9.24 -11.13
CA GLY A 159 22.64 -10.27 -11.71
C GLY A 159 23.70 -10.74 -10.69
N THR A 160 23.79 -12.04 -10.45
CA THR A 160 24.66 -12.54 -9.37
C THR A 160 26.15 -12.52 -9.71
N SER A 161 26.51 -12.50 -10.98
CA SER A 161 27.90 -12.47 -11.45
C SER A 161 28.36 -11.05 -11.78
N SER A 162 27.50 -10.28 -12.46
CA SER A 162 27.82 -8.91 -12.88
C SER A 162 27.58 -7.89 -11.77
N GLY A 163 26.68 -8.15 -10.83
CA GLY A 163 26.19 -7.16 -9.86
C GLY A 163 25.22 -6.14 -10.45
N LYS A 164 24.96 -6.21 -11.77
CA LYS A 164 24.06 -5.28 -12.48
C LYS A 164 22.62 -5.37 -11.98
N GLN A 165 21.93 -4.23 -11.95
CA GLN A 165 20.64 -4.08 -11.27
C GLN A 165 19.62 -3.33 -12.11
N SER A 166 18.37 -3.76 -12.04
CA SER A 166 17.22 -3.02 -12.61
C SER A 166 15.95 -3.21 -11.78
N TYR A 167 14.86 -2.55 -12.19
CA TYR A 167 13.55 -2.66 -11.54
C TYR A 167 12.46 -3.15 -12.46
N ILE A 168 11.53 -3.91 -11.88
CA ILE A 168 10.16 -4.03 -12.37
C ILE A 168 9.26 -3.28 -11.40
N ILE A 169 8.47 -2.33 -11.91
CA ILE A 169 7.57 -1.50 -11.11
C ILE A 169 6.15 -2.02 -11.29
N PHE A 170 5.41 -2.17 -10.18
CA PHE A 170 4.00 -2.55 -10.21
C PHE A 170 3.25 -1.95 -9.02
N THR A 171 1.92 -1.97 -9.10
CA THR A 171 1.03 -1.46 -8.05
C THR A 171 0.13 -2.59 -7.55
N VAL A 172 0.00 -2.70 -6.23
CA VAL A 172 -1.04 -3.53 -5.62
C VAL A 172 -2.17 -2.62 -5.17
N ARG A 173 -3.42 -3.00 -5.48
CA ARG A 173 -4.64 -2.34 -5.04
C ARG A 173 -5.39 -3.23 -4.05
N ASP A 174 -5.97 -2.65 -3.04
CA ASP A 174 -6.84 -3.35 -2.08
C ASP A 174 -8.24 -2.72 -2.13
N GLU A 175 -9.10 -3.25 -3.00
CA GLU A 175 -10.47 -2.74 -3.19
C GLU A 175 -11.43 -3.14 -2.07
N ALA A 176 -11.06 -4.08 -1.21
CA ALA A 176 -11.87 -4.45 -0.05
C ALA A 176 -11.98 -3.32 0.98
N ARG A 177 -11.14 -2.29 0.87
CA ARG A 177 -11.16 -1.10 1.72
C ARG A 177 -11.85 0.04 1.01
N LYS A 178 -13.15 -0.06 0.89
CA LYS A 178 -13.96 1.14 0.61
C LYS A 178 -13.85 2.08 1.81
N ALA A 179 -13.42 3.30 1.52
CA ALA A 179 -13.27 4.39 2.49
C ALA A 179 -14.61 4.69 3.20
#